data_15fa57ed8027b73812185f5759304f3a
#
_entry.id   15fa57ed8027b73812185f5759304f3a
#
_cell.length_a   1.000
_cell.length_b   1.000
_cell.length_c   1.000
_cell.angle_alpha   90.00
_cell.angle_beta   90.00
_cell.angle_gamma   90.00
#
_symmetry.space_group_name_H-M   'P 1'
#
loop_
_entity.id
_entity.type
_entity.pdbx_description
1 polymer ?
#
loop_
_entity_poly.entity_id
_entity_poly.type
_entity_poly.pdbx_seq_one_letter_code
_entity_poly.pdbx_strand_id
1 'polypeptide(L)'
;MEQALFALPILPGKTEAARAFLQEAGGPRKQDLAACGQSLGMDREVWAIQQTPQGDLFVIYVTGENLAQGFTQFAASQTEFDRWFKQQVQETTGADLSTPPAGPISEILADTAA
;
A
#
# COMPACT_ATOMS: atom_id res chain seq x y z
N MET A 1 -17.30 -1.42 7.65
CA MET A 1 -15.95 -1.01 7.24
C MET A 1 -15.07 -2.23 7.09
N GLU A 2 -14.41 -2.33 5.95
CA GLU A 2 -13.49 -3.43 5.69
C GLU A 2 -12.08 -3.06 6.08
N GLN A 3 -11.25 -4.06 6.36
CA GLN A 3 -9.85 -3.91 6.72
C GLN A 3 -9.01 -4.88 5.90
N ALA A 4 -7.78 -4.47 5.58
CA ALA A 4 -6.80 -5.36 4.99
C ALA A 4 -5.44 -5.11 5.64
N LEU A 5 -4.75 -6.19 5.95
CA LEU A 5 -3.38 -6.17 6.45
C LEU A 5 -2.55 -7.07 5.53
N PHE A 6 -1.44 -6.55 5.04
CA PHE A 6 -0.60 -7.38 4.18
C PHE A 6 0.83 -6.89 4.22
N ALA A 7 1.71 -7.72 3.68
CA ALA A 7 3.13 -7.41 3.64
C ALA A 7 3.65 -7.61 2.23
N LEU A 8 4.62 -6.76 1.84
CA LEU A 8 5.33 -6.88 0.58
C LEU A 8 6.82 -6.97 0.89
N PRO A 9 7.50 -8.06 0.56
CA PRO A 9 8.95 -8.14 0.76
C PRO A 9 9.67 -7.08 -0.06
N ILE A 10 10.58 -6.36 0.59
CA ILE A 10 11.43 -5.38 -0.07
C ILE A 10 12.61 -6.13 -0.69
N LEU A 11 12.92 -5.84 -1.95
CA LEU A 11 14.02 -6.48 -2.65
C LEU A 11 15.35 -6.18 -1.94
N PRO A 12 16.33 -7.13 -1.95
CA PRO A 12 17.64 -6.88 -1.35
C PRO A 12 18.28 -5.61 -1.87
N GLY A 13 18.81 -4.78 -0.95
CA GLY A 13 19.44 -3.53 -1.30
C GLY A 13 18.51 -2.36 -1.58
N LYS A 14 17.18 -2.55 -1.44
CA LYS A 14 16.19 -1.52 -1.76
C LYS A 14 15.54 -0.87 -0.53
N THR A 15 15.97 -1.22 0.69
CA THR A 15 15.32 -0.70 1.89
C THR A 15 15.44 0.81 2.01
N GLU A 16 16.61 1.39 1.68
CA GLU A 16 16.73 2.85 1.77
C GLU A 16 15.88 3.57 0.73
N ALA A 17 15.78 3.02 -0.49
CA ALA A 17 14.86 3.56 -1.50
C ALA A 17 13.40 3.44 -1.05
N ALA A 18 13.04 2.33 -0.40
CA ALA A 18 11.71 2.13 0.17
C ALA A 18 11.41 3.16 1.26
N ARG A 19 12.38 3.41 2.14
CA ARG A 19 12.23 4.42 3.19
C ARG A 19 12.05 5.81 2.61
N ALA A 20 12.87 6.17 1.62
CA ALA A 20 12.78 7.47 0.96
C ALA A 20 11.42 7.65 0.28
N PHE A 21 10.91 6.61 -0.36
CA PHE A 21 9.58 6.62 -0.97
C PHE A 21 8.49 6.93 0.05
N LEU A 22 8.50 6.24 1.19
CA LEU A 22 7.47 6.47 2.22
C LEU A 22 7.61 7.85 2.87
N GLN A 23 8.83 8.33 3.05
CA GLN A 23 9.05 9.69 3.58
C GLN A 23 8.53 10.74 2.60
N GLU A 24 8.69 10.53 1.31
CA GLU A 24 8.14 11.42 0.28
C GLU A 24 6.61 11.36 0.27
N ALA A 25 6.03 10.16 0.26
CA ALA A 25 4.58 9.98 0.21
C ALA A 25 3.90 10.53 1.46
N GLY A 26 4.49 10.33 2.64
CA GLY A 26 3.91 10.78 3.91
C GLY A 26 4.35 12.17 4.35
N GLY A 27 5.22 12.83 3.61
CA GLY A 27 5.73 14.16 3.89
C GLY A 27 5.33 15.16 2.81
N PRO A 28 6.24 15.49 1.86
CA PRO A 28 5.93 16.48 0.81
C PRO A 28 4.69 16.15 -0.02
N ARG A 29 4.39 14.87 -0.23
CA ARG A 29 3.24 14.43 -1.02
C ARG A 29 2.08 13.92 -0.18
N LYS A 30 2.02 14.29 1.11
CA LYS A 30 0.97 13.81 2.02
C LYS A 30 -0.44 14.15 1.53
N GLN A 31 -0.64 15.33 0.95
CA GLN A 31 -1.95 15.73 0.42
C GLN A 31 -2.35 14.87 -0.77
N ASP A 32 -1.41 14.54 -1.65
CA ASP A 32 -1.67 13.65 -2.78
C ASP A 32 -2.06 12.24 -2.29
N LEU A 33 -1.36 11.75 -1.27
CA LEU A 33 -1.66 10.44 -0.69
C LEU A 33 -3.07 10.43 -0.09
N ALA A 34 -3.43 11.46 0.66
CA ALA A 34 -4.77 11.56 1.25
C ALA A 34 -5.86 11.66 0.19
N ALA A 35 -5.62 12.45 -0.86
CA ALA A 35 -6.57 12.58 -1.96
C ALA A 35 -6.76 11.27 -2.72
N CYS A 36 -5.67 10.52 -2.93
CA CYS A 36 -5.73 9.19 -3.52
C CYS A 36 -6.62 8.28 -2.68
N GLY A 37 -6.38 8.20 -1.37
CA GLY A 37 -7.19 7.38 -0.49
C GLY A 37 -8.67 7.74 -0.53
N GLN A 38 -8.99 9.03 -0.47
CA GLN A 38 -10.38 9.49 -0.55
C GLN A 38 -11.06 9.07 -1.86
N SER A 39 -10.35 9.21 -2.98
CA SER A 39 -10.91 8.86 -4.29
C SER A 39 -11.20 7.38 -4.43
N LEU A 40 -10.53 6.54 -3.63
CA LEU A 40 -10.67 5.08 -3.66
C LEU A 40 -11.59 4.55 -2.56
N GLY A 41 -12.19 5.44 -1.76
CA GLY A 41 -13.05 5.04 -0.65
C GLY A 41 -12.30 4.45 0.53
N MET A 42 -11.02 4.77 0.67
CA MET A 42 -10.20 4.34 1.78
C MET A 42 -10.21 5.39 2.89
N ASP A 43 -10.48 4.95 4.13
CA ASP A 43 -10.57 5.86 5.28
C ASP A 43 -9.20 6.07 5.92
N ARG A 44 -8.38 5.03 5.95
CA ARG A 44 -7.06 5.09 6.57
C ARG A 44 -6.11 4.14 5.86
N GLU A 45 -4.89 4.60 5.70
CA GLU A 45 -3.82 3.81 5.09
C GLU A 45 -2.54 4.03 5.90
N VAL A 46 -1.93 2.95 6.34
CA VAL A 46 -0.68 3.00 7.11
C VAL A 46 0.35 2.11 6.42
N TRP A 47 1.51 2.66 6.15
CA TRP A 47 2.64 1.94 5.59
C TRP A 47 3.80 2.03 6.56
N ALA A 48 4.42 0.89 6.86
CA ALA A 48 5.58 0.81 7.73
C ALA A 48 6.62 -0.13 7.12
N ILE A 49 7.85 -0.01 7.56
CA ILE A 49 8.90 -0.95 7.22
C ILE A 49 9.21 -1.77 8.46
N GLN A 50 9.16 -3.10 8.33
CA GLN A 50 9.56 -4.02 9.39
C GLN A 50 10.82 -4.75 8.96
N GLN A 51 11.84 -4.71 9.82
CA GLN A 51 13.08 -5.45 9.59
C GLN A 51 12.96 -6.83 10.21
N THR A 52 13.30 -7.88 9.45
CA THR A 52 13.31 -9.25 9.95
C THR A 52 14.61 -9.93 9.57
N PRO A 53 14.96 -11.06 10.24
CA PRO A 53 16.19 -11.81 9.86
C PRO A 53 16.14 -12.33 8.43
N GLN A 54 14.96 -12.52 7.84
CA GLN A 54 14.80 -13.01 6.48
C GLN A 54 14.73 -11.89 5.44
N GLY A 55 14.79 -10.62 5.86
CA GLY A 55 14.70 -9.47 4.98
C GLY A 55 13.72 -8.43 5.51
N ASP A 56 13.66 -7.31 4.82
CA ASP A 56 12.80 -6.20 5.21
C ASP A 56 11.47 -6.28 4.46
N LEU A 57 10.41 -5.80 5.11
CA LEU A 57 9.04 -5.85 4.58
C LEU A 57 8.41 -4.46 4.65
N PHE A 58 7.63 -4.10 3.62
CA PHE A 58 6.54 -3.16 3.84
C PHE A 58 5.43 -3.89 4.57
N VAL A 59 4.88 -3.27 5.61
CA VAL A 59 3.70 -3.75 6.32
C VAL A 59 2.61 -2.71 6.14
N ILE A 60 1.46 -3.13 5.62
CA ILE A 60 0.42 -2.20 5.19
C ILE A 60 -0.90 -2.54 5.89
N TYR A 61 -1.57 -1.49 6.38
CA TYR A 61 -2.90 -1.57 6.95
C TYR A 61 -3.79 -0.55 6.26
N VAL A 62 -4.95 -0.99 5.78
CA VAL A 62 -5.87 -0.09 5.10
C VAL A 62 -7.31 -0.42 5.49
N THR A 63 -8.13 0.62 5.64
CA THR A 63 -9.56 0.48 5.91
C THR A 63 -10.36 1.23 4.87
N GLY A 64 -11.58 0.78 4.60
CA GLY A 64 -12.48 1.42 3.65
C GLY A 64 -13.80 0.71 3.55
N GLU A 65 -14.71 1.28 2.76
CA GLU A 65 -16.05 0.71 2.59
C GLU A 65 -16.04 -0.51 1.66
N ASN A 66 -15.27 -0.45 0.58
CA ASN A 66 -15.17 -1.52 -0.40
C ASN A 66 -13.76 -1.58 -0.93
N LEU A 67 -12.90 -2.33 -0.23
CA LEU A 67 -11.47 -2.38 -0.57
C LEU A 67 -11.21 -3.06 -1.90
N ALA A 68 -11.97 -4.09 -2.26
CA ALA A 68 -11.80 -4.75 -3.56
C ALA A 68 -12.01 -3.77 -4.71
N GLN A 69 -13.05 -2.94 -4.62
CA GLN A 69 -13.29 -1.90 -5.62
C GLN A 69 -12.20 -0.85 -5.62
N GLY A 70 -11.77 -0.42 -4.42
CA GLY A 70 -10.69 0.55 -4.28
C GLY A 70 -9.39 0.08 -4.91
N PHE A 71 -8.99 -1.17 -4.66
CA PHE A 71 -7.78 -1.74 -5.25
C PHE A 71 -7.90 -1.87 -6.78
N THR A 72 -9.08 -2.25 -7.28
CA THR A 72 -9.31 -2.33 -8.73
C THR A 72 -9.22 -0.95 -9.38
N GLN A 73 -9.81 0.07 -8.77
CA GLN A 73 -9.73 1.44 -9.27
C GLN A 73 -8.28 1.96 -9.25
N PHE A 74 -7.54 1.68 -8.18
CA PHE A 74 -6.15 2.08 -8.08
C PHE A 74 -5.30 1.42 -9.17
N ALA A 75 -5.52 0.14 -9.41
CA ALA A 75 -4.78 -0.59 -10.46
C ALA A 75 -4.98 0.04 -11.82
N ALA A 76 -6.18 0.55 -12.12
CA ALA A 76 -6.50 1.17 -13.40
C ALA A 76 -6.14 2.67 -13.46
N SER A 77 -5.86 3.29 -12.33
CA SER A 77 -5.63 4.73 -12.26
C SER A 77 -4.39 5.17 -13.02
N GLN A 78 -4.50 6.28 -13.74
CA GLN A 78 -3.40 6.86 -14.52
C GLN A 78 -3.06 8.27 -14.06
N THR A 79 -3.50 8.69 -12.87
CA THR A 79 -3.08 9.98 -12.31
C THR A 79 -1.56 9.98 -12.08
N GLU A 80 -0.96 11.17 -12.06
CA GLU A 80 0.49 11.28 -11.88
C GLU A 80 0.93 10.65 -10.57
N PHE A 81 0.22 10.94 -9.48
CA PHE A 81 0.57 10.40 -8.17
C PHE A 81 0.46 8.87 -8.14
N ASP A 82 -0.65 8.32 -8.66
CA ASP A 82 -0.87 6.87 -8.61
C ASP A 82 0.14 6.12 -9.46
N ARG A 83 0.53 6.67 -10.63
CA ARG A 83 1.59 6.08 -11.45
C ARG A 83 2.94 6.10 -10.72
N TRP A 84 3.26 7.23 -10.09
CA TRP A 84 4.49 7.35 -9.30
C TRP A 84 4.50 6.33 -8.16
N PHE A 85 3.40 6.23 -7.42
CA PHE A 85 3.28 5.32 -6.28
C PHE A 85 3.47 3.86 -6.73
N LYS A 86 2.78 3.46 -7.80
CA LYS A 86 2.89 2.09 -8.33
C LYS A 86 4.32 1.80 -8.81
N GLN A 87 4.96 2.77 -9.44
CA GLN A 87 6.34 2.61 -9.91
C GLN A 87 7.30 2.42 -8.73
N GLN A 88 7.13 3.21 -7.67
CA GLN A 88 7.99 3.09 -6.47
C GLN A 88 7.83 1.72 -5.82
N VAL A 89 6.60 1.21 -5.72
CA VAL A 89 6.37 -0.11 -5.16
C VAL A 89 7.01 -1.19 -6.04
N GLN A 90 6.88 -1.08 -7.36
CA GLN A 90 7.49 -2.03 -8.28
C GLN A 90 9.02 -2.04 -8.19
N GLU A 91 9.63 -0.86 -8.12
CA GLU A 91 11.10 -0.75 -8.02
C GLU A 91 11.64 -1.31 -6.71
N THR A 92 10.87 -1.19 -5.63
CA THR A 92 11.35 -1.60 -4.30
C THR A 92 10.94 -3.01 -3.91
N THR A 93 9.88 -3.56 -4.49
CA THR A 93 9.37 -4.89 -4.12
C THR A 93 9.19 -5.84 -5.29
N GLY A 94 9.17 -5.34 -6.52
CA GLY A 94 8.85 -6.14 -7.69
C GLY A 94 7.35 -6.36 -7.89
N ALA A 95 6.50 -5.91 -6.98
CA ALA A 95 5.05 -6.08 -7.09
C ALA A 95 4.46 -5.09 -8.09
N ASP A 96 3.56 -5.57 -8.94
CA ASP A 96 2.86 -4.74 -9.91
C ASP A 96 1.46 -4.42 -9.41
N LEU A 97 1.28 -3.21 -8.86
CA LEU A 97 -0.01 -2.77 -8.34
C LEU A 97 -0.99 -2.37 -9.44
N SER A 98 -0.60 -2.43 -10.71
CA SER A 98 -1.52 -2.28 -11.84
C SER A 98 -2.32 -3.55 -12.11
N THR A 99 -1.99 -4.64 -11.43
CA THR A 99 -2.76 -5.89 -11.47
C THR A 99 -3.59 -5.98 -10.20
N PRO A 100 -4.95 -5.96 -10.30
CA PRO A 100 -5.79 -6.05 -9.09
C PRO A 100 -5.62 -7.40 -8.40
N PRO A 101 -5.82 -7.46 -7.07
CA PRO A 101 -5.80 -8.75 -6.37
C PRO A 101 -6.89 -9.68 -6.89
N ALA A 102 -6.58 -10.97 -6.99
CA ALA A 102 -7.52 -11.98 -7.47
C ALA A 102 -8.58 -12.35 -6.42
N GLY A 103 -8.41 -11.94 -5.16
CA GLY A 103 -9.32 -12.27 -4.06
C GLY A 103 -8.98 -11.45 -2.83
N PRO A 104 -9.50 -11.82 -1.64
CA PRO A 104 -9.17 -11.12 -0.41
C PRO A 104 -7.67 -11.11 -0.17
N ILE A 105 -7.14 -9.93 0.20
CA ILE A 105 -5.70 -9.77 0.44
C ILE A 105 -5.29 -10.50 1.71
N SER A 106 -6.14 -10.45 2.75
CA SER A 106 -5.84 -11.06 4.03
C SER A 106 -7.12 -11.62 4.64
N GLU A 107 -6.94 -12.60 5.50
CA GLU A 107 -8.03 -13.19 6.27
C GLU A 107 -7.83 -12.80 7.73
N ILE A 108 -8.72 -11.95 8.26
CA ILE A 108 -8.64 -11.51 9.64
C ILE A 108 -9.33 -12.55 10.52
N LEU A 109 -8.55 -13.20 11.38
CA LEU A 109 -9.02 -14.32 12.19
C LEU A 109 -9.30 -13.92 13.64
N ALA A 110 -8.76 -12.80 14.11
CA ALA A 110 -8.97 -12.31 15.46
C ALA A 110 -8.91 -10.79 15.47
N ASP A 111 -9.92 -10.15 16.02
CA ASP A 111 -10.01 -8.70 16.13
C ASP A 111 -10.70 -8.38 17.45
N THR A 112 -9.96 -7.73 18.37
CA THR A 112 -10.49 -7.42 19.70
C THR A 112 -11.47 -6.26 19.71
N ALA A 113 -11.55 -5.49 18.63
CA ALA A 113 -12.47 -4.35 18.51
C ALA A 113 -13.82 -4.74 17.91
N ALA A 114 -13.98 -5.96 17.47
CA ALA A 114 -15.18 -6.42 16.78
C ALA A 114 -16.41 -6.56 17.70
#